data_fdbe700f85f586406ede05e03f322ca1
#
_entry.id   fdbe700f85f586406ede05e03f322ca1
#
_cell.length_a   1.000
_cell.length_b   1.000
_cell.length_c   1.000
_cell.angle_alpha   90.00
_cell.angle_beta   90.00
_cell.angle_gamma   90.00
#
_symmetry.space_group_name_H-M   'P 1'
#
loop_
_entity.id
_entity.type
_entity.pdbx_description
1 polymer ?
#
loop_
_entity_poly.entity_id
_entity_poly.type
_entity_poly.pdbx_seq_one_letter_code
_entity_poly.pdbx_strand_id
1 'polypeptide(L)'
;FPPVILFSILTLIAFYTVNYNSKVDENQLVILSHIKSDKNDKFDKILFDEVMVAAAEYQDDDPNKQKLNDKAMRSFEILKPASMNQDSTWTYIFIADPYVEGALYNIMPSLKQKYGEEGAEEVFGRWSECFTDDGQDAYFTKRAEM
;
A
#
# COMPACT_ATOMS: atom_id res chain seq x y z
N PHE A 1 16.08 10.57 -2.67
CA PHE A 1 15.52 9.26 -3.05
C PHE A 1 15.21 9.27 -4.51
N PRO A 2 15.78 8.40 -5.30
CA PRO A 2 15.33 8.28 -6.67
C PRO A 2 13.88 7.76 -6.63
N PRO A 3 12.94 8.44 -7.28
CA PRO A 3 11.53 8.00 -7.37
C PRO A 3 11.37 6.61 -8.02
N VAL A 4 12.47 6.07 -8.54
CA VAL A 4 12.55 4.80 -9.27
C VAL A 4 12.27 3.57 -8.40
N ILE A 5 12.60 3.59 -7.08
CA ILE A 5 12.47 2.39 -6.23
C ILE A 5 11.02 2.14 -5.82
N LEU A 6 10.28 3.18 -5.50
CA LEU A 6 8.85 3.03 -5.18
C LEU A 6 7.99 2.77 -6.42
N PHE A 7 8.39 3.32 -7.58
CA PHE A 7 7.76 2.99 -8.85
C PHE A 7 7.95 1.52 -9.22
N SER A 8 9.10 0.92 -8.88
CA SER A 8 9.35 -0.50 -9.18
C SER A 8 8.51 -1.43 -8.29
N ILE A 9 8.22 -1.06 -7.04
CA ILE A 9 7.42 -1.91 -6.14
C ILE A 9 5.93 -1.79 -6.46
N LEU A 10 5.44 -0.59 -6.74
CA LEU A 10 4.07 -0.38 -7.23
C LEU A 10 3.86 -0.99 -8.62
N THR A 11 4.89 -0.99 -9.46
CA THR A 11 4.90 -1.69 -10.76
C THR A 11 5.01 -3.20 -10.56
N LEU A 12 5.69 -3.67 -9.52
CA LEU A 12 5.76 -5.08 -9.17
C LEU A 12 4.38 -5.63 -8.76
N ILE A 13 3.64 -4.88 -7.95
CA ILE A 13 2.24 -5.22 -7.60
C ILE A 13 1.37 -5.27 -8.86
N ALA A 14 1.53 -4.32 -9.79
CA ALA A 14 0.84 -4.32 -11.07
C ALA A 14 1.29 -5.47 -12.01
N PHE A 15 2.58 -5.83 -12.00
CA PHE A 15 3.10 -6.96 -12.80
C PHE A 15 2.64 -8.31 -12.28
N TYR A 16 2.57 -8.49 -10.97
CA TYR A 16 2.04 -9.73 -10.37
C TYR A 16 0.55 -9.90 -10.61
N THR A 17 -0.22 -8.84 -10.70
CA THR A 17 -1.66 -8.91 -11.03
C THR A 17 -1.93 -9.41 -12.44
N VAL A 18 -1.03 -9.18 -13.41
CA VAL A 18 -1.20 -9.61 -14.83
C VAL A 18 -0.89 -11.10 -15.01
N ASN A 19 -0.03 -11.71 -14.19
CA ASN A 19 0.43 -13.08 -14.37
C ASN A 19 -0.15 -14.08 -13.35
N TYR A 20 -0.97 -13.62 -12.40
CA TYR A 20 -1.48 -14.47 -11.35
C TYR A 20 -2.81 -15.12 -11.73
N ASN A 21 -2.75 -16.41 -12.08
CA ASN A 21 -3.88 -17.18 -12.55
C ASN A 21 -4.73 -17.73 -11.38
N SER A 22 -5.85 -17.11 -11.11
CA SER A 22 -7.18 -17.72 -10.84
C SER A 22 -7.48 -18.50 -9.55
N LYS A 23 -6.83 -18.29 -8.40
CA LYS A 23 -7.42 -18.64 -7.11
C LYS A 23 -7.31 -17.47 -6.14
N VAL A 24 -7.75 -16.33 -6.58
CA VAL A 24 -7.55 -15.02 -5.95
C VAL A 24 -8.21 -14.91 -4.57
N ASP A 25 -9.36 -15.55 -4.36
CA ASP A 25 -10.09 -15.49 -3.09
C ASP A 25 -9.39 -16.24 -1.93
N GLU A 26 -8.37 -17.07 -2.23
CA GLU A 26 -7.59 -17.84 -1.25
C GLU A 26 -6.24 -17.21 -0.91
N ASN A 27 -5.81 -16.17 -1.63
CA ASN A 27 -4.51 -15.54 -1.43
C ASN A 27 -4.63 -14.28 -0.59
N GLN A 28 -3.56 -14.03 0.14
CA GLN A 28 -3.35 -12.79 0.88
C GLN A 28 -2.19 -12.04 0.23
N LEU A 29 -2.26 -10.71 0.25
CA LEU A 29 -1.11 -9.86 -0.02
C LEU A 29 -0.62 -9.26 1.30
N VAL A 30 0.65 -9.47 1.62
CA VAL A 30 1.30 -8.90 2.80
C VAL A 30 2.41 -7.98 2.32
N ILE A 31 2.38 -6.73 2.76
CA ILE A 31 3.40 -5.72 2.44
C ILE A 31 4.06 -5.27 3.72
N LEU A 32 5.39 -5.40 3.79
CA LEU A 32 6.22 -4.86 4.86
C LEU A 32 6.79 -3.52 4.41
N SER A 33 6.57 -2.49 5.20
CA SER A 33 7.06 -1.13 4.93
C SER A 33 8.12 -0.77 5.95
N HIS A 34 9.36 -0.57 5.50
CA HIS A 34 10.52 -0.28 6.35
C HIS A 34 10.74 1.22 6.47
N ILE A 35 10.51 1.74 7.66
CA ILE A 35 10.53 3.18 7.94
C ILE A 35 11.78 3.55 8.75
N LYS A 36 12.40 4.68 8.39
CA LYS A 36 13.56 5.24 9.07
C LYS A 36 13.29 5.50 10.54
N SER A 37 14.32 5.38 11.36
CA SER A 37 14.27 5.54 12.82
C SER A 37 13.59 6.84 13.28
N ASP A 38 13.85 7.94 12.60
CA ASP A 38 13.37 9.28 12.91
C ASP A 38 12.11 9.70 12.16
N LYS A 39 11.50 8.80 11.37
CA LYS A 39 10.35 9.10 10.49
C LYS A 39 9.05 8.42 10.88
N ASN A 40 9.01 7.67 11.97
CA ASN A 40 7.82 6.92 12.37
C ASN A 40 6.57 7.81 12.53
N ASP A 41 6.67 8.88 13.30
CA ASP A 41 5.53 9.78 13.55
C ASP A 41 5.09 10.52 12.28
N LYS A 42 6.05 10.93 11.44
CA LYS A 42 5.76 11.55 10.15
C LYS A 42 5.04 10.59 9.22
N PHE A 43 5.53 9.35 9.13
CA PHE A 43 4.91 8.31 8.31
C PHE A 43 3.49 7.97 8.78
N ASP A 44 3.31 7.77 10.07
CA ASP A 44 2.01 7.48 10.67
C ASP A 44 0.97 8.55 10.30
N LYS A 45 1.37 9.82 10.46
CA LYS A 45 0.50 10.95 10.14
C LYS A 45 0.14 11.03 8.66
N ILE A 46 1.11 10.89 7.76
CA ILE A 46 0.86 10.88 6.31
C ILE A 46 -0.04 9.69 5.93
N LEU A 47 0.24 8.51 6.48
CA LEU A 47 -0.53 7.29 6.21
C LEU A 47 -2.00 7.48 6.58
N PHE A 48 -2.29 7.86 7.81
CA PHE A 48 -3.67 7.88 8.31
C PHE A 48 -4.44 9.17 7.99
N ASP A 49 -3.78 10.31 7.95
CA ASP A 49 -4.45 11.60 7.73
C ASP A 49 -4.56 11.96 6.24
N GLU A 50 -3.71 11.41 5.38
CA GLU A 50 -3.68 11.77 3.96
C GLU A 50 -3.91 10.59 3.03
N VAL A 51 -3.10 9.53 3.13
CA VAL A 51 -3.15 8.40 2.19
C VAL A 51 -4.43 7.59 2.37
N MET A 52 -4.74 7.15 3.59
CA MET A 52 -5.91 6.32 3.85
C MET A 52 -7.23 7.11 3.70
N VAL A 53 -7.21 8.41 3.98
CA VAL A 53 -8.36 9.29 3.71
C VAL A 53 -8.61 9.38 2.21
N ALA A 54 -7.57 9.60 1.42
CA ALA A 54 -7.69 9.64 -0.04
C ALA A 54 -8.18 8.28 -0.61
N ALA A 55 -7.66 7.17 -0.10
CA ALA A 55 -8.09 5.84 -0.51
C ALA A 55 -9.56 5.56 -0.18
N ALA A 56 -10.03 5.97 0.99
CA ALA A 56 -11.42 5.79 1.42
C ALA A 56 -12.42 6.65 0.63
N GLU A 57 -11.99 7.82 0.16
CA GLU A 57 -12.82 8.75 -0.61
C GLU A 57 -12.79 8.49 -2.13
N TYR A 58 -11.86 7.66 -2.60
CA TYR A 58 -11.68 7.40 -4.03
C TYR A 58 -12.92 6.78 -4.66
N GLN A 59 -13.30 7.31 -5.82
CA GLN A 59 -14.39 6.80 -6.65
C GLN A 59 -13.87 6.50 -8.05
N ASP A 60 -14.01 5.25 -8.50
CA ASP A 60 -13.69 4.86 -9.87
C ASP A 60 -14.90 5.14 -10.78
N ASP A 61 -14.64 5.62 -12.00
CA ASP A 61 -15.68 5.88 -12.99
C ASP A 61 -16.34 4.58 -13.50
N ASP A 62 -15.63 3.46 -13.44
CA ASP A 62 -16.17 2.13 -13.75
C ASP A 62 -16.81 1.51 -12.51
N PRO A 63 -18.16 1.30 -12.50
CA PRO A 63 -18.86 0.72 -11.36
C PRO A 63 -18.37 -0.69 -10.97
N ASN A 64 -17.83 -1.46 -11.91
CA ASN A 64 -17.31 -2.79 -11.62
C ASN A 64 -15.97 -2.70 -10.89
N LYS A 65 -15.10 -1.78 -11.31
CA LYS A 65 -13.87 -1.50 -10.59
C LYS A 65 -14.14 -0.92 -9.19
N GLN A 66 -15.11 -0.04 -9.07
CA GLN A 66 -15.51 0.50 -7.77
C GLN A 66 -15.92 -0.61 -6.80
N LYS A 67 -16.70 -1.61 -7.25
CA LYS A 67 -17.06 -2.76 -6.41
C LYS A 67 -15.84 -3.57 -5.95
N LEU A 68 -14.83 -3.74 -6.82
CA LEU A 68 -13.58 -4.41 -6.45
C LEU A 68 -12.80 -3.58 -5.42
N ASN A 69 -12.72 -2.26 -5.61
CA ASN A 69 -12.08 -1.35 -4.67
C ASN A 69 -12.76 -1.37 -3.30
N ASP A 70 -14.08 -1.35 -3.26
CA ASP A 70 -14.85 -1.44 -2.01
C ASP A 70 -14.62 -2.77 -1.29
N LYS A 71 -14.53 -3.87 -2.04
CA LYS A 71 -14.20 -5.20 -1.48
C LYS A 71 -12.77 -5.20 -0.91
N ALA A 72 -11.80 -4.65 -1.64
CA ALA A 72 -10.41 -4.55 -1.20
C ALA A 72 -10.29 -3.70 0.08
N MET A 73 -10.95 -2.56 0.15
CA MET A 73 -10.94 -1.70 1.34
C MET A 73 -11.48 -2.41 2.59
N ARG A 74 -12.53 -3.22 2.43
CA ARG A 74 -13.10 -4.01 3.56
C ARG A 74 -12.19 -5.14 4.02
N SER A 75 -11.32 -5.65 3.15
CA SER A 75 -10.38 -6.72 3.45
C SER A 75 -8.97 -6.25 3.80
N PHE A 76 -8.76 -4.94 3.83
CA PHE A 76 -7.46 -4.33 4.08
C PHE A 76 -7.25 -4.02 5.56
N GLU A 77 -6.11 -4.44 6.08
CA GLU A 77 -5.72 -4.21 7.47
C GLU A 77 -4.31 -3.61 7.54
N ILE A 78 -4.10 -2.73 8.49
CA ILE A 78 -2.80 -2.11 8.76
C ILE A 78 -2.38 -2.45 10.19
N LEU A 79 -1.23 -3.09 10.33
CA LEU A 79 -0.59 -3.31 11.63
C LEU A 79 0.52 -2.27 11.82
N LYS A 80 0.43 -1.54 12.92
CA LYS A 80 1.44 -0.56 13.32
C LYS A 80 2.54 -1.25 14.13
N PRO A 81 3.79 -0.78 14.03
CA PRO A 81 4.86 -1.29 14.88
C PRO A 81 4.58 -0.99 16.36
N ALA A 82 4.72 -1.99 17.22
CA ALA A 82 4.62 -1.82 18.67
C ALA A 82 5.90 -1.24 19.28
N SER A 83 7.03 -1.46 18.61
CA SER A 83 8.36 -0.99 19.03
C SER A 83 9.29 -0.88 17.82
N MET A 84 10.39 -0.16 18.01
CA MET A 84 11.49 -0.10 17.03
C MET A 84 12.17 -1.46 16.92
N ASN A 85 12.54 -1.84 15.69
CA ASN A 85 13.30 -3.05 15.40
C ASN A 85 14.76 -2.93 15.90
N GLN A 86 15.46 -4.05 15.98
CA GLN A 86 16.87 -4.10 16.43
C GLN A 86 17.82 -3.30 15.51
N ASP A 87 17.48 -3.19 14.22
CA ASP A 87 18.23 -2.44 13.22
C ASP A 87 17.87 -0.93 13.20
N SER A 88 17.15 -0.47 14.21
CA SER A 88 16.70 0.92 14.34
C SER A 88 15.71 1.38 13.24
N THR A 89 14.95 0.44 12.67
CA THR A 89 13.84 0.73 11.76
C THR A 89 12.48 0.49 12.43
N TRP A 90 11.41 0.96 11.78
CA TRP A 90 10.03 0.62 12.12
C TRP A 90 9.41 -0.16 10.97
N THR A 91 8.60 -1.16 11.27
CA THR A 91 7.92 -1.94 10.24
C THR A 91 6.41 -1.83 10.38
N TYR A 92 5.77 -1.24 9.37
CA TYR A 92 4.32 -1.30 9.16
C TYR A 92 4.00 -2.50 8.28
N ILE A 93 2.91 -3.19 8.59
CA ILE A 93 2.46 -4.34 7.82
C ILE A 93 1.07 -4.04 7.26
N PHE A 94 0.94 -4.13 5.95
CA PHE A 94 -0.34 -4.02 5.25
C PHE A 94 -0.77 -5.41 4.81
N ILE A 95 -2.01 -5.76 5.07
CA ILE A 95 -2.57 -7.07 4.75
C ILE A 95 -3.84 -6.88 3.95
N ALA A 96 -3.89 -7.44 2.74
CA ALA A 96 -5.12 -7.63 1.99
C ALA A 96 -5.53 -9.11 2.12
N ASP A 97 -6.64 -9.36 2.80
CA ASP A 97 -7.13 -10.71 3.09
C ASP A 97 -8.66 -10.81 2.92
N PRO A 98 -9.12 -11.34 1.79
CA PRO A 98 -8.36 -11.81 0.63
C PRO A 98 -7.78 -10.67 -0.21
N TYR A 99 -6.74 -10.97 -0.96
CA TYR A 99 -6.31 -10.10 -2.07
C TYR A 99 -7.39 -10.07 -3.14
N VAL A 100 -7.75 -8.89 -3.62
CA VAL A 100 -8.79 -8.70 -4.64
C VAL A 100 -8.14 -8.31 -5.95
N GLU A 101 -8.12 -9.26 -6.90
CA GLU A 101 -7.58 -9.00 -8.24
C GLU A 101 -8.37 -7.91 -8.95
N GLY A 102 -7.65 -7.01 -9.63
CA GLY A 102 -8.24 -5.88 -10.33
C GLY A 102 -8.65 -4.70 -9.46
N ALA A 103 -8.54 -4.81 -8.13
CA ALA A 103 -8.74 -3.68 -7.23
C ALA A 103 -7.52 -2.73 -7.25
N LEU A 104 -7.77 -1.49 -6.86
CA LEU A 104 -6.73 -0.46 -6.79
C LEU A 104 -5.97 -0.56 -5.46
N TYR A 105 -4.71 -1.00 -5.53
CA TYR A 105 -3.78 -0.98 -4.41
C TYR A 105 -2.70 0.11 -4.53
N ASN A 106 -2.64 0.78 -5.69
CA ASN A 106 -1.75 1.91 -5.92
C ASN A 106 -2.36 3.19 -5.33
N ILE A 107 -1.61 3.88 -4.49
CA ILE A 107 -2.08 5.09 -3.80
C ILE A 107 -2.17 6.32 -4.71
N MET A 108 -1.43 6.37 -5.82
CA MET A 108 -1.34 7.57 -6.66
C MET A 108 -2.68 8.01 -7.27
N PRO A 109 -3.53 7.12 -7.82
CA PRO A 109 -4.82 7.55 -8.34
C PRO A 109 -5.72 8.19 -7.27
N SER A 110 -5.72 7.64 -6.06
CA SER A 110 -6.47 8.20 -4.93
C SER A 110 -5.94 9.57 -4.50
N LEU A 111 -4.62 9.71 -4.41
CA LEU A 111 -3.99 10.99 -4.09
C LEU A 111 -4.28 12.05 -5.16
N LYS A 112 -4.21 11.67 -6.43
CA LYS A 112 -4.51 12.58 -7.55
C LYS A 112 -5.97 13.04 -7.55
N GLN A 113 -6.89 12.13 -7.30
CA GLN A 113 -8.31 12.48 -7.23
C GLN A 113 -8.59 13.46 -6.08
N LYS A 114 -7.94 13.27 -4.92
CA LYS A 114 -8.18 14.11 -3.74
C LYS A 114 -7.40 15.42 -3.76
N TYR A 115 -6.13 15.39 -4.14
CA TYR A 115 -5.20 16.52 -3.97
C TYR A 115 -4.74 17.17 -5.29
N GLY A 116 -5.16 16.64 -6.45
CA GLY A 116 -4.65 17.05 -7.77
C GLY A 116 -3.25 16.50 -8.06
N GLU A 117 -2.72 16.76 -9.24
CA GLU A 117 -1.40 16.24 -9.66
C GLU A 117 -0.27 16.71 -8.75
N GLU A 118 -0.14 18.03 -8.53
CA GLU A 118 0.92 18.60 -7.70
C GLU A 118 0.81 18.17 -6.23
N GLY A 119 -0.42 18.19 -5.68
CA GLY A 119 -0.67 17.74 -4.31
C GLY A 119 -0.38 16.26 -4.11
N ALA A 120 -0.71 15.42 -5.08
CA ALA A 120 -0.38 14.00 -5.04
C ALA A 120 1.13 13.74 -5.05
N GLU A 121 1.87 14.45 -5.89
CA GLU A 121 3.34 14.36 -5.93
C GLU A 121 3.97 14.84 -4.62
N GLU A 122 3.44 15.89 -4.02
CA GLU A 122 3.91 16.39 -2.72
C GLU A 122 3.69 15.36 -1.61
N VAL A 123 2.47 14.82 -1.47
CA VAL A 123 2.17 13.77 -0.48
C VAL A 123 3.04 12.55 -0.71
N PHE A 124 3.14 12.09 -1.96
CA PHE A 124 3.96 10.95 -2.32
C PHE A 124 5.45 11.15 -2.03
N GLY A 125 5.98 12.35 -2.27
CA GLY A 125 7.36 12.73 -1.94
C GLY A 125 7.63 12.64 -0.44
N ARG A 126 6.76 13.23 0.38
CA ARG A 126 6.84 13.16 1.85
C ARG A 126 6.69 11.73 2.39
N TRP A 127 5.81 10.95 1.78
CA TRP A 127 5.65 9.52 2.03
C TRP A 127 6.95 8.76 1.75
N SER A 128 7.51 8.94 0.54
CA SER A 128 8.71 8.25 0.07
C SER A 128 9.94 8.52 0.92
N GLU A 129 10.10 9.75 1.43
CA GLU A 129 11.21 10.14 2.31
C GLU A 129 11.27 9.37 3.61
N CYS A 130 10.14 8.80 4.06
CA CYS A 130 10.07 8.06 5.32
C CYS A 130 10.67 6.66 5.23
N PHE A 131 10.74 6.08 4.03
CA PHE A 131 11.24 4.73 3.82
C PHE A 131 12.76 4.65 3.91
N THR A 132 13.24 3.50 4.41
CA THR A 132 14.64 3.11 4.27
C THR A 132 14.96 2.76 2.81
N ASP A 133 16.24 2.47 2.51
CA ASP A 133 16.65 2.03 1.17
C ASP A 133 16.02 0.68 0.77
N ASP A 134 15.66 -0.15 1.74
CA ASP A 134 14.94 -1.41 1.52
C ASP A 134 13.48 -1.19 1.08
N GLY A 135 12.91 -0.04 1.42
CA GLY A 135 11.57 0.37 0.96
C GLY A 135 10.46 -0.54 1.47
N GLN A 136 9.85 -1.28 0.56
CA GLN A 136 8.75 -2.21 0.83
C GLN A 136 9.06 -3.59 0.26
N ASP A 137 8.66 -4.63 1.02
CA ASP A 137 8.63 -6.01 0.55
C ASP A 137 7.18 -6.47 0.42
N ALA A 138 6.83 -7.13 -0.69
CA ALA A 138 5.49 -7.63 -0.94
C ALA A 138 5.49 -9.14 -1.15
N TYR A 139 4.58 -9.82 -0.46
CA TYR A 139 4.46 -11.28 -0.49
C TYR A 139 3.02 -11.69 -0.76
N PHE A 140 2.83 -12.61 -1.70
CA PHE A 140 1.58 -13.35 -1.83
C PHE A 140 1.67 -14.61 -0.98
N THR A 141 0.70 -14.79 -0.09
CA THR A 141 0.66 -15.90 0.86
C THR A 141 -0.64 -16.67 0.76
N LYS A 142 -0.65 -17.88 1.30
CA LYS A 142 -1.86 -18.69 1.51
C LYS A 142 -1.93 -19.12 2.96
N ARG A 143 -3.13 -19.28 3.50
CA ARG A 143 -3.30 -19.91 4.79
C ARG A 143 -2.83 -21.36 4.74
N ALA A 144 -2.09 -21.76 5.78
CA ALA A 144 -1.73 -23.16 5.96
C ALA A 144 -2.98 -23.94 6.38
N GLU A 145 -3.18 -25.13 5.79
CA GLU A 145 -4.11 -26.12 6.31
C GLU A 145 -3.48 -26.75 7.55
N MET A 146 -4.21 -26.76 8.67
CA MET A 146 -3.78 -27.41 9.93
C MET A 146 -4.62 -28.66 10.20
#